data_4bc64519b1100c01937aac77530e81e4
#
_entry.id   4bc64519b1100c01937aac77530e81e4
#
_cell.length_a   1.000
_cell.length_b   1.000
_cell.length_c   1.000
_cell.angle_alpha   90.00
_cell.angle_beta   90.00
_cell.angle_gamma   90.00
#
_symmetry.space_group_name_H-M   'P 1'
#
loop_
_entity.id
_entity.type
_entity.pdbx_description
1 polymer ?
#
loop_
_entity_poly.entity_id
_entity_poly.type
_entity_poly.pdbx_seq_one_letter_code
_entity_poly.pdbx_strand_id
1 'polypeptide(L)'
;MLKIGDIAMDPISKDIALKFCELCNWVYETWVTHKFLFDENKTPADNIGKSPYFTNRLSIITQEYCLQQIAKLHDPAIQGNSSNLTVDYMIRFGEWGGRADDIKKIHDELLSLWERLKPARNKALAHNDLDTLMAGT
;
A
#
# COMPACT_ATOMS: atom_id res chain seq x y z
N MET A 1 7.00 -9.20 26.08
CA MET A 1 8.10 -9.11 25.09
C MET A 1 7.99 -10.28 24.12
N LEU A 2 7.66 -9.99 22.88
CA LEU A 2 7.56 -11.02 21.83
C LEU A 2 8.95 -11.20 21.20
N LYS A 3 9.41 -12.44 21.12
CA LYS A 3 10.69 -12.77 20.50
C LYS A 3 10.43 -13.40 19.12
N ILE A 4 11.05 -12.86 18.11
CA ILE A 4 11.15 -13.50 16.80
C ILE A 4 12.64 -13.71 16.55
N GLY A 5 13.07 -14.96 16.64
CA GLY A 5 14.48 -15.26 16.71
C GLY A 5 15.11 -14.61 17.93
N ASP A 6 16.25 -13.97 17.76
CA ASP A 6 16.98 -13.27 18.84
C ASP A 6 16.59 -11.78 18.97
N ILE A 7 15.59 -11.31 18.21
CA ILE A 7 15.15 -9.92 18.23
C ILE A 7 13.98 -9.78 19.21
N ALA A 8 14.24 -9.09 20.33
CA ALA A 8 13.19 -8.70 21.27
C ALA A 8 12.52 -7.43 20.75
N MET A 9 11.18 -7.49 20.56
CA MET A 9 10.38 -6.34 20.14
C MET A 9 9.47 -5.88 21.28
N ASP A 10 9.43 -4.59 21.50
CA ASP A 10 8.49 -4.00 22.45
C ASP A 10 7.04 -4.06 21.93
N PRO A 11 6.05 -4.14 22.82
CA PRO A 11 4.65 -4.03 22.42
C PRO A 11 4.39 -2.70 21.71
N ILE A 12 3.38 -2.69 20.82
CA ILE A 12 3.04 -1.50 20.04
C ILE A 12 2.67 -0.36 20.99
N SER A 13 3.46 0.71 20.94
CA SER A 13 3.20 1.93 21.65
C SER A 13 2.11 2.78 20.96
N LYS A 14 1.57 3.74 21.66
CA LYS A 14 0.65 4.74 21.08
C LYS A 14 1.30 5.48 19.90
N ASP A 15 2.57 5.82 20.02
CA ASP A 15 3.30 6.53 18.96
C ASP A 15 3.44 5.69 17.69
N ILE A 16 3.73 4.39 17.82
CA ILE A 16 3.77 3.46 16.71
C ILE A 16 2.39 3.35 16.05
N ALA A 17 1.34 3.22 16.84
CA ALA A 17 -0.04 3.16 16.33
C ALA A 17 -0.43 4.43 15.56
N LEU A 18 -0.11 5.60 16.09
CA LEU A 18 -0.35 6.88 15.42
C LEU A 18 0.44 6.98 14.12
N LYS A 19 1.68 6.54 14.11
CA LYS A 19 2.52 6.52 12.91
C LYS A 19 1.96 5.60 11.83
N PHE A 20 1.44 4.45 12.21
CA PHE A 20 0.75 3.56 11.28
C PHE A 20 -0.51 4.21 10.69
N CYS A 21 -1.31 4.89 11.52
CA CYS A 21 -2.48 5.64 11.04
C CYS A 21 -2.08 6.75 10.05
N GLU A 22 -0.98 7.46 10.29
CA GLU A 22 -0.45 8.45 9.34
C GLU A 22 -0.10 7.82 7.99
N LEU A 23 0.54 6.66 8.00
CA LEU A 23 0.86 5.93 6.76
C LEU A 23 -0.40 5.49 6.01
N CYS A 24 -1.41 4.99 6.71
CA CYS A 24 -2.70 4.62 6.13
C CYS A 24 -3.42 5.84 5.52
N ASN A 25 -3.42 6.96 6.23
CA ASN A 25 -4.00 8.21 5.74
C ASN A 25 -3.28 8.68 4.47
N TRP A 26 -1.96 8.60 4.44
CA TRP A 26 -1.17 8.95 3.26
C TRP A 26 -1.54 8.12 2.03
N VAL A 27 -1.72 6.81 2.19
CA VAL A 27 -2.18 5.92 1.12
C VAL A 27 -3.58 6.32 0.66
N TYR A 28 -4.49 6.58 1.58
CA TYR A 28 -5.84 7.02 1.29
C TYR A 28 -5.87 8.35 0.53
N GLU A 29 -5.12 9.34 0.99
CA GLU A 29 -5.01 10.65 0.34
C GLU A 29 -4.43 10.55 -1.07
N THR A 30 -3.46 9.66 -1.27
CA THR A 30 -2.90 9.38 -2.60
C THR A 30 -3.98 8.84 -3.55
N TRP A 31 -4.79 7.91 -3.10
CA TRP A 31 -5.91 7.38 -3.87
C TRP A 31 -6.98 8.43 -4.15
N VAL A 32 -7.37 9.22 -3.15
CA VAL A 32 -8.34 10.31 -3.30
C VAL A 32 -7.84 11.35 -4.29
N THR A 33 -6.55 11.70 -4.24
CA THR A 33 -5.93 12.63 -5.19
C THR A 33 -6.03 12.10 -6.62
N HIS A 34 -5.70 10.83 -6.84
CA HIS A 34 -5.84 10.21 -8.16
C HIS A 34 -7.29 10.26 -8.65
N LYS A 35 -8.24 9.87 -7.82
CA LYS A 35 -9.68 9.93 -8.17
C LYS A 35 -10.13 11.36 -8.49
N PHE A 36 -9.72 12.33 -7.68
CA PHE A 36 -10.07 13.73 -7.87
C PHE A 36 -9.57 14.26 -9.22
N LEU A 37 -8.37 13.89 -9.63
CA LEU A 37 -7.77 14.35 -10.87
C LEU A 37 -8.35 13.67 -12.12
N PHE A 38 -8.72 12.40 -12.03
CA PHE A 38 -9.03 11.56 -13.18
C PHE A 38 -10.43 10.93 -13.15
N ASP A 39 -11.27 11.27 -12.19
CA ASP A 39 -12.68 10.88 -12.19
C ASP A 39 -13.40 11.60 -13.35
N GLU A 40 -14.08 10.85 -14.20
CA GLU A 40 -14.72 11.32 -15.43
C GLU A 40 -15.72 12.47 -15.21
N ASN A 41 -16.23 12.63 -14.00
CA ASN A 41 -17.24 13.63 -13.66
C ASN A 41 -16.66 14.88 -12.96
N LYS A 42 -15.33 15.06 -12.98
CA LYS A 42 -14.66 16.13 -12.25
C LYS A 42 -14.04 17.19 -13.15
N THR A 43 -14.31 18.45 -12.85
CA THR A 43 -13.79 19.64 -13.54
C THR A 43 -12.25 19.72 -13.63
N PRO A 44 -11.46 19.32 -12.61
CA PRO A 44 -10.01 19.35 -12.73
C PRO A 44 -9.46 18.47 -13.84
N ALA A 45 -10.09 17.34 -14.14
CA ALA A 45 -9.70 16.48 -15.25
C ALA A 45 -9.83 17.20 -16.60
N ASP A 46 -10.87 18.03 -16.77
CA ASP A 46 -11.08 18.84 -17.97
C ASP A 46 -9.95 19.85 -18.18
N ASN A 47 -9.43 20.43 -17.11
CA ASN A 47 -8.32 21.38 -17.18
C ASN A 47 -6.99 20.69 -17.54
N ILE A 48 -6.75 19.49 -17.01
CA ILE A 48 -5.59 18.65 -17.33
C ILE A 48 -5.73 18.08 -18.74
N GLY A 49 -6.95 17.81 -19.18
CA GLY A 49 -7.30 17.20 -20.47
C GLY A 49 -6.95 18.01 -21.71
N LYS A 50 -6.43 19.24 -21.56
CA LYS A 50 -5.92 20.05 -22.69
C LYS A 50 -4.70 19.43 -23.37
N SER A 51 -4.03 18.49 -22.73
CA SER A 51 -2.96 17.68 -23.31
C SER A 51 -3.23 16.21 -23.03
N PRO A 52 -3.85 15.47 -23.97
CA PRO A 52 -4.20 14.05 -23.75
C PRO A 52 -2.99 13.18 -23.40
N TYR A 53 -1.85 13.43 -24.01
CA TYR A 53 -0.62 12.70 -23.72
C TYR A 53 -0.17 12.90 -22.26
N PHE A 54 -0.12 14.16 -21.81
CA PHE A 54 0.29 14.50 -20.45
C PHE A 54 -0.68 13.93 -19.42
N THR A 55 -1.99 14.06 -19.67
CA THR A 55 -3.04 13.56 -18.79
C THR A 55 -2.96 12.04 -18.63
N ASN A 56 -2.81 11.32 -19.73
CA ASN A 56 -2.64 9.87 -19.69
C ASN A 56 -1.38 9.46 -18.93
N ARG A 57 -0.29 10.14 -19.18
CA ARG A 57 0.98 9.89 -18.50
C ARG A 57 0.89 10.12 -16.98
N LEU A 58 0.28 11.23 -16.58
CA LEU A 58 0.08 11.56 -15.17
C LEU A 58 -0.86 10.55 -14.48
N SER A 59 -1.89 10.09 -15.17
CA SER A 59 -2.79 9.04 -14.67
C SER A 59 -2.03 7.74 -14.36
N ILE A 60 -1.19 7.31 -15.27
CA ILE A 60 -0.35 6.11 -15.08
C ILE A 60 0.60 6.29 -13.89
N ILE A 61 1.30 7.41 -13.83
CA ILE A 61 2.25 7.71 -12.75
C ILE A 61 1.55 7.69 -11.38
N THR A 62 0.39 8.30 -11.27
CA THR A 62 -0.35 8.34 -10.00
C THR A 62 -0.91 6.99 -9.60
N GLN A 63 -1.35 6.16 -10.56
CA GLN A 63 -1.77 4.78 -10.29
C GLN A 63 -0.60 3.91 -9.80
N GLU A 64 0.53 3.98 -10.45
CA GLU A 64 1.73 3.26 -10.04
C GLU A 64 2.19 3.68 -8.64
N TYR A 65 2.14 4.98 -8.36
CA TYR A 65 2.47 5.50 -7.04
C TYR A 65 1.51 4.97 -5.96
N CYS A 66 0.19 4.96 -6.22
CA CYS A 66 -0.79 4.37 -5.30
C CYS A 66 -0.48 2.89 -5.02
N LEU A 67 -0.24 2.09 -6.06
CA LEU A 67 0.11 0.68 -5.92
C LEU A 67 1.38 0.50 -5.09
N GLN A 68 2.37 1.34 -5.29
CA GLN A 68 3.62 1.30 -4.53
C GLN A 68 3.39 1.60 -3.04
N GLN A 69 2.56 2.59 -2.71
CA GLN A 69 2.24 2.92 -1.32
C GLN A 69 1.44 1.79 -0.65
N ILE A 70 0.48 1.20 -1.34
CA ILE A 70 -0.26 0.02 -0.84
C ILE A 70 0.70 -1.16 -0.62
N ALA A 71 1.58 -1.42 -1.56
CA ALA A 71 2.58 -2.49 -1.45
C ALA A 71 3.46 -2.35 -0.20
N LYS A 72 3.93 -1.13 0.08
CA LYS A 72 4.74 -0.86 1.29
C LYS A 72 4.00 -1.21 2.59
N LEU A 73 2.68 -1.00 2.65
CA LEU A 73 1.89 -1.38 3.82
C LEU A 73 1.75 -2.90 4.00
N HIS A 74 2.00 -3.68 2.94
CA HIS A 74 1.89 -5.14 2.95
C HIS A 74 3.26 -5.85 2.92
N ASP A 75 4.35 -5.10 3.09
CA ASP A 75 5.66 -5.70 3.27
C ASP A 75 5.72 -6.52 4.57
N PRO A 76 6.56 -7.56 4.64
CA PRO A 76 6.78 -8.30 5.87
C PRO A 76 7.25 -7.37 7.00
N ALA A 77 6.79 -7.62 8.22
CA ALA A 77 7.20 -6.86 9.40
C ALA A 77 8.71 -6.87 9.62
N ILE A 78 9.36 -7.96 9.23
CA ILE A 78 10.81 -8.14 9.37
C ILE A 78 11.38 -8.57 8.02
N GLN A 79 12.40 -7.83 7.56
CA GLN A 79 13.20 -8.15 6.39
C GLN A 79 14.68 -8.06 6.76
N GLY A 80 15.34 -9.21 6.84
CA GLY A 80 16.73 -9.24 7.31
C GLY A 80 16.86 -8.66 8.72
N ASN A 81 17.63 -7.60 8.85
CA ASN A 81 17.85 -6.90 10.12
C ASN A 81 16.95 -5.67 10.31
N SER A 82 16.03 -5.43 9.40
CA SER A 82 15.14 -4.26 9.42
C SER A 82 13.73 -4.64 9.82
N SER A 83 13.07 -3.76 10.58
CA SER A 83 11.65 -3.82 10.89
C SER A 83 10.89 -2.83 10.04
N ASN A 84 9.74 -3.24 9.50
CA ASN A 84 8.87 -2.42 8.69
C ASN A 84 7.55 -2.17 9.43
N LEU A 85 7.13 -0.93 9.50
CA LEU A 85 5.81 -0.58 10.05
C LEU A 85 4.74 -0.84 8.99
N THR A 86 4.11 -1.99 9.07
CA THR A 86 3.19 -2.53 8.07
C THR A 86 1.97 -3.16 8.73
N VAL A 87 1.01 -3.61 7.94
CA VAL A 87 -0.13 -4.40 8.42
C VAL A 87 0.37 -5.65 9.15
N ASP A 88 1.34 -6.36 8.60
CA ASP A 88 1.95 -7.53 9.24
C ASP A 88 2.56 -7.19 10.62
N TYR A 89 3.23 -6.04 10.73
CA TYR A 89 3.77 -5.56 12.00
C TYR A 89 2.67 -5.36 13.05
N MET A 90 1.59 -4.67 12.67
CA MET A 90 0.48 -4.37 13.56
C MET A 90 -0.23 -5.66 14.02
N ILE A 91 -0.39 -6.63 13.15
CA ILE A 91 -1.02 -7.91 13.46
C ILE A 91 -0.13 -8.75 14.40
N ARG A 92 1.17 -8.84 14.13
CA ARG A 92 2.09 -9.68 14.91
C ARG A 92 2.39 -9.13 16.30
N PHE A 93 2.52 -7.82 16.43
CA PHE A 93 2.98 -7.17 17.65
C PHE A 93 1.88 -6.39 18.38
N GLY A 94 0.69 -6.32 17.83
CA GLY A 94 -0.46 -5.71 18.48
C GLY A 94 -1.07 -6.62 19.53
N GLU A 95 -1.41 -6.06 20.68
CA GLU A 95 -2.19 -6.71 21.72
C GLU A 95 -3.66 -6.27 21.57
N TRP A 96 -4.43 -7.04 20.82
CA TRP A 96 -5.80 -6.66 20.44
C TRP A 96 -6.87 -7.06 21.45
N GLY A 97 -6.53 -7.94 22.41
CA GLY A 97 -7.43 -8.36 23.49
C GLY A 97 -8.78 -8.86 22.97
N GLY A 98 -9.87 -8.30 23.47
CA GLY A 98 -11.22 -8.68 23.06
C GLY A 98 -11.61 -8.33 21.62
N ARG A 99 -10.76 -7.59 20.90
CA ARG A 99 -10.95 -7.24 19.48
C ARG A 99 -10.17 -8.12 18.52
N ALA A 100 -9.50 -9.15 19.03
CA ALA A 100 -8.64 -10.00 18.21
C ALA A 100 -9.39 -10.65 17.03
N ASP A 101 -10.63 -11.09 17.22
CA ASP A 101 -11.43 -11.70 16.16
C ASP A 101 -11.84 -10.69 15.09
N ASP A 102 -12.22 -9.47 15.47
CA ASP A 102 -12.56 -8.40 14.53
C ASP A 102 -11.33 -7.99 13.72
N ILE A 103 -10.19 -7.87 14.36
CA ILE A 103 -8.92 -7.53 13.72
C ILE A 103 -8.50 -8.62 12.74
N LYS A 104 -8.65 -9.89 13.11
CA LYS A 104 -8.36 -11.02 12.23
C LYS A 104 -9.24 -10.99 10.98
N LYS A 105 -10.53 -10.72 11.14
CA LYS A 105 -11.47 -10.62 10.02
C LYS A 105 -11.06 -9.52 9.04
N ILE A 106 -10.75 -8.33 9.55
CA ILE A 106 -10.28 -7.20 8.73
C ILE A 106 -8.97 -7.57 8.03
N HIS A 107 -8.05 -8.21 8.72
CA HIS A 107 -6.78 -8.67 8.15
C HIS A 107 -7.00 -9.67 7.00
N ASP A 108 -7.86 -10.65 7.17
CA ASP A 108 -8.18 -11.64 6.14
C ASP A 108 -8.80 -10.97 4.89
N GLU A 109 -9.68 -9.99 5.09
CA GLU A 109 -10.25 -9.19 4.00
C GLU A 109 -9.18 -8.38 3.25
N LEU A 110 -8.30 -7.70 3.98
CA LEU A 110 -7.18 -6.93 3.41
C LEU A 110 -6.21 -7.84 2.64
N LEU A 111 -5.89 -9.00 3.20
CA LEU A 111 -5.02 -9.96 2.55
C LEU A 111 -5.60 -10.47 1.23
N SER A 112 -6.90 -10.77 1.21
CA SER A 112 -7.61 -11.17 0.00
C SER A 112 -7.56 -10.08 -1.08
N LEU A 113 -7.77 -8.82 -0.71
CA LEU A 113 -7.66 -7.69 -1.62
C LEU A 113 -6.22 -7.50 -2.13
N TRP A 114 -5.24 -7.62 -1.24
CA TRP A 114 -3.83 -7.50 -1.60
C TRP A 114 -3.39 -8.59 -2.58
N GLU A 115 -3.78 -9.84 -2.38
CA GLU A 115 -3.47 -10.93 -3.30
C GLU A 115 -4.03 -10.70 -4.71
N ARG A 116 -5.13 -9.97 -4.82
CA ARG A 116 -5.70 -9.55 -6.12
C ARG A 116 -4.90 -8.41 -6.76
N LEU A 117 -4.33 -7.52 -5.97
CA LEU A 117 -3.54 -6.37 -6.45
C LEU A 117 -2.08 -6.74 -6.75
N LYS A 118 -1.55 -7.75 -6.09
CA LYS A 118 -0.14 -8.15 -6.17
C LYS A 118 0.36 -8.43 -7.60
N PRO A 119 -0.39 -9.10 -8.48
CA PRO A 119 0.03 -9.27 -9.88
C PRO A 119 0.15 -7.94 -10.63
N ALA A 120 -0.78 -7.00 -10.41
CA ALA A 120 -0.71 -5.67 -11.02
C ALA A 120 0.50 -4.88 -10.50
N ARG A 121 0.76 -4.95 -9.20
CA ARG A 121 1.98 -4.37 -8.60
C ARG A 121 3.24 -4.97 -9.20
N ASN A 122 3.32 -6.26 -9.31
CA ASN A 122 4.50 -6.93 -9.85
C ASN A 122 4.74 -6.55 -11.32
N LYS A 123 3.67 -6.36 -12.09
CA LYS A 123 3.74 -5.89 -13.48
C LYS A 123 4.17 -4.43 -13.59
N ALA A 124 3.56 -3.55 -12.78
CA ALA A 124 3.80 -2.11 -12.84
C ALA A 124 5.16 -1.71 -12.25
N LEU A 125 5.60 -2.42 -11.21
CA LEU A 125 6.83 -2.13 -10.49
C LEU A 125 7.95 -3.13 -10.77
N ALA A 126 7.67 -4.16 -11.58
CA ALA A 126 8.71 -5.03 -12.10
C ALA A 126 9.70 -4.16 -12.88
N HIS A 127 10.96 -4.32 -12.57
CA HIS A 127 12.06 -3.73 -13.31
C HIS A 127 11.82 -3.88 -14.81
N ASN A 128 12.51 -3.11 -15.62
CA ASN A 128 12.47 -3.19 -17.09
C ASN A 128 12.82 -4.62 -17.56
N ASP A 129 11.99 -5.57 -17.18
CA ASP A 129 12.08 -6.96 -17.61
C ASP A 129 11.73 -7.01 -19.08
N LEU A 130 12.69 -7.46 -19.87
CA LEU A 130 12.58 -7.49 -21.32
C LEU A 130 11.35 -8.27 -21.79
N ASP A 131 11.08 -9.42 -21.18
CA ASP A 131 9.94 -10.26 -21.55
C ASP A 131 8.61 -9.56 -21.29
N THR A 132 8.50 -8.85 -20.16
CA THR A 132 7.32 -8.04 -19.82
C THR A 132 7.14 -6.88 -20.77
N LEU A 133 8.22 -6.17 -21.14
CA LEU A 133 8.17 -5.04 -22.08
C LEU A 133 7.79 -5.49 -23.47
N MET A 134 8.31 -6.64 -23.94
CA MET A 134 8.01 -7.17 -25.26
C MET A 134 6.63 -7.80 -25.36
N ALA A 135 6.08 -8.35 -24.29
CA ALA A 135 4.73 -8.91 -24.26
C ALA A 135 3.62 -7.85 -24.32
N GLY A 136 3.94 -6.58 -24.06
CA GLY A 136 3.02 -5.45 -24.14
C GLY A 136 2.86 -4.83 -25.53
N THR A 137 3.57 -5.37 -26.50
CA THR A 137 3.46 -4.98 -27.91
C THR A 137 2.59 -5.99 -28.66
#